data_2d91dbcaf79e0f8e606f2f8855dc2e39
#
_entry.id   2d91dbcaf79e0f8e606f2f8855dc2e39
#
_cell.length_a   1.000
_cell.length_b   1.000
_cell.length_c   1.000
_cell.angle_alpha   90.00
_cell.angle_beta   90.00
_cell.angle_gamma   90.00
#
_symmetry.space_group_name_H-M   'P 1'
#
loop_
_entity.id
_entity.type
_entity.pdbx_description
1 polymer ?
#
loop_
_entity_poly.entity_id
_entity_poly.type
_entity_poly.pdbx_seq_one_letter_code
_entity_poly.pdbx_strand_id
1 'polypeptide(L)'
;HESPPVFGTPEAKNAYRVLLLGSGELGKEVAIELQRFGVQVIAADRYDNAPAMQVAHECHTLNMLDPAALRDLINRVRPHLVVPEIEAIHTQTLVDLEQNHGLQVIPTARAARLTMDREGIRRLAAETLGLPTSPYRFVDDEAGYHAALPAVGIPCVIKPLMSSSGKGQSTVRSEADIDAAWHKAQTGGRAGMGRCIVEGFIDFDYEITLLTVRHRDGTSFCAPVGHLQIDGDYRESWMPQPMSETAWAKAQDIARTITDNLGGFGLFG
;
A
#
# COMPACT_ATOMS: atom_id res chain seq x y z
N HIS A 1 11.01 -7.52 36.79
CA HIS A 1 9.78 -7.02 36.16
C HIS A 1 10.14 -5.76 35.40
N GLU A 2 10.12 -5.81 34.04
CA GLU A 2 10.20 -4.60 33.24
C GLU A 2 8.90 -3.82 33.45
N SER A 3 9.02 -2.52 33.70
CA SER A 3 7.85 -1.64 33.79
C SER A 3 7.13 -1.62 32.46
N PRO A 4 5.79 -1.55 32.43
CA PRO A 4 5.05 -1.50 31.18
C PRO A 4 5.50 -0.28 30.34
N PRO A 5 5.47 -0.38 29.01
CA PRO A 5 5.83 0.74 28.14
C PRO A 5 4.85 1.90 28.33
N VAL A 6 5.37 3.12 28.31
CA VAL A 6 4.58 4.36 28.52
C VAL A 6 4.81 5.35 27.39
N PHE A 7 3.78 6.15 27.12
CA PHE A 7 3.86 7.33 26.29
C PHE A 7 4.37 8.54 27.10
N GLY A 8 4.94 9.52 26.41
CA GLY A 8 5.29 10.83 26.99
C GLY A 8 6.77 11.05 27.26
N THR A 9 7.59 10.02 27.31
CA THR A 9 9.03 10.15 27.62
C THR A 9 9.87 9.29 26.65
N PRO A 10 10.12 9.77 25.44
CA PRO A 10 11.00 9.06 24.49
C PRO A 10 12.41 8.93 25.10
N GLU A 11 13.12 7.88 24.71
CA GLU A 11 14.46 7.49 25.20
C GLU A 11 14.52 7.08 26.68
N ALA A 12 13.41 7.14 27.41
CA ALA A 12 13.34 6.54 28.74
C ALA A 12 13.43 5.01 28.65
N LYS A 13 13.88 4.38 29.74
CA LYS A 13 14.05 2.91 29.82
C LYS A 13 12.77 2.16 29.42
N ASN A 14 11.61 2.70 29.71
CA ASN A 14 10.30 2.14 29.39
C ASN A 14 9.53 2.94 28.33
N ALA A 15 10.22 3.67 27.46
CA ALA A 15 9.59 4.39 26.35
C ALA A 15 8.86 3.43 25.41
N TYR A 16 7.69 3.82 24.93
CA TYR A 16 7.01 3.09 23.86
C TYR A 16 7.75 3.34 22.55
N ARG A 17 8.28 2.29 21.94
CA ARG A 17 9.11 2.34 20.73
C ARG A 17 8.34 1.91 19.50
N VAL A 18 8.39 2.72 18.46
CA VAL A 18 7.81 2.44 17.14
C VAL A 18 8.92 2.40 16.11
N LEU A 19 9.01 1.31 15.37
CA LEU A 19 9.90 1.16 14.22
C LEU A 19 9.12 1.46 12.94
N LEU A 20 9.54 2.50 12.25
CA LEU A 20 9.00 2.91 10.96
C LEU A 20 9.84 2.29 9.84
N LEU A 21 9.26 1.42 9.05
CA LEU A 21 9.90 0.78 7.88
C LEU A 21 9.49 1.52 6.61
N GLY A 22 10.39 2.32 6.08
CA GLY A 22 10.18 3.36 5.11
C GLY A 22 10.14 4.73 5.79
N SER A 23 11.00 5.62 5.34
CA SER A 23 11.26 6.89 6.02
C SER A 23 11.19 8.06 5.04
N GLY A 24 10.29 7.97 4.04
CA GLY A 24 10.03 9.01 3.07
C GLY A 24 9.25 10.20 3.65
N GLU A 25 8.64 10.99 2.80
CA GLU A 25 7.90 12.19 3.18
C GLU A 25 6.69 11.87 4.06
N LEU A 26 5.90 10.85 3.70
CA LEU A 26 4.79 10.39 4.52
C LEU A 26 5.29 9.81 5.85
N GLY A 27 6.39 9.05 5.83
CA GLY A 27 7.03 8.53 7.03
C GLY A 27 7.44 9.63 7.99
N LYS A 28 7.91 10.78 7.48
CA LYS A 28 8.22 11.95 8.31
C LYS A 28 7.01 12.51 9.04
N GLU A 29 5.87 12.63 8.36
CA GLU A 29 4.63 13.09 8.99
C GLU A 29 4.16 12.10 10.06
N VAL A 30 4.23 10.80 9.79
CA VAL A 30 3.93 9.76 10.78
C VAL A 30 4.84 9.85 11.99
N ALA A 31 6.15 10.05 11.79
CA ALA A 31 7.11 10.22 12.87
C ALA A 31 6.79 11.44 13.74
N ILE A 32 6.46 12.58 13.14
CA ILE A 32 6.09 13.80 13.85
C ILE A 32 4.83 13.57 14.71
N GLU A 33 3.79 12.94 14.14
CA GLU A 33 2.57 12.65 14.89
C GLU A 33 2.82 11.68 16.06
N LEU A 34 3.61 10.63 15.87
CA LEU A 34 3.99 9.72 16.94
C LEU A 34 4.73 10.45 18.06
N GLN A 35 5.61 11.38 17.73
CA GLN A 35 6.34 12.18 18.72
C GLN A 35 5.43 13.12 19.52
N ARG A 36 4.33 13.60 18.95
CA ARG A 36 3.32 14.38 19.70
C ARG A 36 2.71 13.60 20.86
N PHE A 37 2.67 12.27 20.76
CA PHE A 37 2.27 11.37 21.84
C PHE A 37 3.42 10.96 22.77
N GLY A 38 4.62 11.47 22.55
CA GLY A 38 5.81 11.09 23.32
C GLY A 38 6.29 9.67 23.04
N VAL A 39 6.12 9.20 21.81
CA VAL A 39 6.60 7.90 21.33
C VAL A 39 8.05 8.03 20.88
N GLN A 40 8.88 7.08 21.23
CA GLN A 40 10.22 6.96 20.65
C GLN A 40 10.14 6.39 19.24
N VAL A 41 10.52 7.17 18.25
CA VAL A 41 10.49 6.79 16.83
C VAL A 41 11.86 6.34 16.36
N ILE A 42 11.90 5.16 15.76
CA ILE A 42 13.07 4.56 15.12
C ILE A 42 12.77 4.50 13.62
N ALA A 43 13.53 5.22 12.80
CA ALA A 43 13.34 5.30 11.36
C ALA A 43 14.31 4.38 10.61
N ALA A 44 13.81 3.60 9.69
CA ALA A 44 14.61 2.72 8.84
C ALA A 44 14.28 2.93 7.36
N ASP A 45 15.32 2.99 6.54
CA ASP A 45 15.20 3.06 5.07
C ASP A 45 16.43 2.45 4.40
N ARG A 46 16.40 2.33 3.07
CA ARG A 46 17.52 1.82 2.26
C ARG A 46 18.63 2.83 2.03
N TYR A 47 18.44 4.10 2.36
CA TYR A 47 19.40 5.18 2.14
C TYR A 47 19.46 6.11 3.36
N ASP A 48 20.59 6.74 3.53
CA ASP A 48 20.86 7.66 4.63
C ASP A 48 20.10 8.99 4.46
N ASN A 49 19.81 9.63 5.59
CA ASN A 49 19.18 10.94 5.63
C ASN A 49 17.80 11.00 4.94
N ALA A 50 17.07 9.89 4.93
CA ALA A 50 15.69 9.88 4.50
C ALA A 50 14.85 10.90 5.31
N PRO A 51 13.77 11.47 4.76
CA PRO A 51 13.00 12.55 5.40
C PRO A 51 12.61 12.28 6.86
N ALA A 52 12.12 11.10 7.20
CA ALA A 52 11.75 10.75 8.58
C ALA A 52 12.97 10.63 9.52
N MET A 53 14.15 10.28 9.00
CA MET A 53 15.38 10.21 9.79
C MET A 53 15.80 11.57 10.32
N GLN A 54 15.39 12.66 9.68
CA GLN A 54 15.69 14.03 10.12
C GLN A 54 14.98 14.44 11.42
N VAL A 55 13.94 13.69 11.80
CA VAL A 55 13.13 13.99 13.00
C VAL A 55 13.03 12.79 13.95
N ALA A 56 13.47 11.60 13.56
CA ALA A 56 13.43 10.41 14.40
C ALA A 56 14.49 10.47 15.53
N HIS A 57 14.27 9.70 16.61
CA HIS A 57 15.22 9.58 17.72
C HIS A 57 16.40 8.65 17.37
N GLU A 58 16.15 7.65 16.53
CA GLU A 58 17.14 6.64 16.10
C GLU A 58 16.94 6.33 14.62
N CYS A 59 18.03 6.11 13.89
CA CYS A 59 17.99 5.89 12.44
C CYS A 59 18.82 4.67 12.03
N HIS A 60 18.31 3.91 11.05
CA HIS A 60 19.02 2.74 10.50
C HIS A 60 18.90 2.71 8.97
N THR A 61 20.01 2.48 8.32
CA THR A 61 20.08 2.26 6.87
C THR A 61 20.33 0.79 6.60
N LEU A 62 19.40 0.13 5.88
CA LEU A 62 19.50 -1.27 5.53
C LEU A 62 18.65 -1.62 4.30
N ASN A 63 18.97 -2.75 3.68
CA ASN A 63 18.09 -3.34 2.69
C ASN A 63 16.95 -4.09 3.40
N MET A 64 15.77 -3.48 3.46
CA MET A 64 14.59 -4.09 4.11
C MET A 64 13.99 -5.28 3.34
N LEU A 65 14.44 -5.54 2.11
CA LEU A 65 14.11 -6.76 1.36
C LEU A 65 14.95 -7.96 1.80
N ASP A 66 16.06 -7.73 2.51
CA ASP A 66 16.86 -8.79 3.12
C ASP A 66 16.21 -9.27 4.41
N PRO A 67 15.72 -10.53 4.47
CA PRO A 67 15.03 -11.06 5.64
C PRO A 67 15.92 -11.12 6.90
N ALA A 68 17.22 -11.37 6.73
CA ALA A 68 18.15 -11.45 7.86
C ALA A 68 18.40 -10.05 8.45
N ALA A 69 18.72 -9.07 7.60
CA ALA A 69 18.95 -7.69 8.02
C ALA A 69 17.72 -7.09 8.71
N LEU A 70 16.52 -7.34 8.18
CA LEU A 70 15.26 -6.85 8.76
C LEU A 70 15.02 -7.50 10.14
N ARG A 71 15.20 -8.83 10.26
CA ARG A 71 15.04 -9.54 11.52
C ARG A 71 16.04 -9.08 12.58
N ASP A 72 17.29 -8.90 12.18
CA ASP A 72 18.37 -8.44 13.08
C ASP A 72 18.08 -7.02 13.59
N LEU A 73 17.59 -6.11 12.74
CA LEU A 73 17.18 -4.79 13.17
C LEU A 73 16.05 -4.87 14.21
N ILE A 74 14.97 -5.60 13.92
CA ILE A 74 13.82 -5.73 14.81
C ILE A 74 14.26 -6.33 16.17
N ASN A 75 15.08 -7.35 16.15
CA ASN A 75 15.59 -7.98 17.38
C ASN A 75 16.49 -7.04 18.21
N ARG A 76 17.26 -6.19 17.54
CA ARG A 76 18.16 -5.23 18.18
C ARG A 76 17.40 -4.07 18.84
N VAL A 77 16.47 -3.45 18.09
CA VAL A 77 15.74 -2.26 18.58
C VAL A 77 14.52 -2.62 19.42
N ARG A 78 14.06 -3.86 19.35
CA ARG A 78 12.92 -4.38 20.12
C ARG A 78 11.73 -3.42 20.17
N PRO A 79 11.12 -3.09 19.02
CA PRO A 79 10.00 -2.16 18.97
C PRO A 79 8.76 -2.78 19.61
N HIS A 80 7.89 -1.96 20.16
CA HIS A 80 6.55 -2.37 20.61
C HIS A 80 5.58 -2.43 19.42
N LEU A 81 5.85 -1.62 18.38
CA LEU A 81 5.05 -1.54 17.18
C LEU A 81 5.95 -1.35 15.96
N VAL A 82 5.64 -2.04 14.88
CA VAL A 82 6.23 -1.82 13.55
C VAL A 82 5.18 -1.23 12.62
N VAL A 83 5.54 -0.17 11.91
CA VAL A 83 4.72 0.49 10.91
C VAL A 83 5.39 0.35 9.54
N PRO A 84 4.90 -0.54 8.66
CA PRO A 84 5.36 -0.61 7.28
C PRO A 84 4.76 0.55 6.48
N GLU A 85 5.61 1.37 5.86
CA GLU A 85 5.19 2.57 5.12
C GLU A 85 5.41 2.44 3.62
N ILE A 86 6.42 1.65 3.19
CA ILE A 86 6.74 1.44 1.78
C ILE A 86 6.56 -0.02 1.37
N GLU A 87 6.51 -0.27 0.04
CA GLU A 87 6.37 -1.61 -0.53
C GLU A 87 7.66 -2.45 -0.54
N ALA A 88 8.84 -1.82 -0.43
CA ALA A 88 10.14 -2.49 -0.51
C ALA A 88 10.57 -3.10 0.84
N ILE A 89 9.73 -4.00 1.38
CA ILE A 89 9.92 -4.68 2.66
C ILE A 89 9.73 -6.18 2.45
N HIS A 90 10.56 -7.00 3.12
CA HIS A 90 10.36 -8.45 3.15
C HIS A 90 9.18 -8.79 4.09
N THR A 91 7.96 -8.67 3.57
CA THR A 91 6.71 -8.81 4.35
C THR A 91 6.54 -10.18 4.98
N GLN A 92 7.12 -11.25 4.40
CA GLN A 92 7.06 -12.59 4.99
C GLN A 92 7.81 -12.65 6.34
N THR A 93 8.88 -11.89 6.52
CA THR A 93 9.55 -11.77 7.83
C THR A 93 8.63 -11.13 8.87
N LEU A 94 7.88 -10.10 8.47
CA LEU A 94 6.91 -9.47 9.38
C LEU A 94 5.78 -10.41 9.74
N VAL A 95 5.26 -11.19 8.78
CA VAL A 95 4.21 -12.20 9.03
C VAL A 95 4.70 -13.24 10.05
N ASP A 96 5.92 -13.76 9.87
CA ASP A 96 6.51 -14.72 10.80
C ASP A 96 6.68 -14.15 12.21
N LEU A 97 7.21 -12.94 12.31
CA LEU A 97 7.42 -12.27 13.61
C LEU A 97 6.10 -11.93 14.31
N GLU A 98 5.09 -11.52 13.55
CA GLU A 98 3.75 -11.25 14.10
C GLU A 98 3.07 -12.51 14.61
N GLN A 99 3.09 -13.59 13.82
CA GLN A 99 2.40 -14.83 14.16
C GLN A 99 3.11 -15.66 15.25
N ASN A 100 4.44 -15.71 15.20
CA ASN A 100 5.22 -16.64 16.02
C ASN A 100 5.98 -15.97 17.19
N HIS A 101 6.14 -14.65 17.14
CA HIS A 101 6.95 -13.92 18.12
C HIS A 101 6.21 -12.73 18.78
N GLY A 102 4.91 -12.56 18.49
CA GLY A 102 4.08 -11.55 19.14
C GLY A 102 4.42 -10.11 18.75
N LEU A 103 5.12 -9.90 17.62
CA LEU A 103 5.39 -8.57 17.11
C LEU A 103 4.08 -7.89 16.71
N GLN A 104 3.84 -6.67 17.18
CA GLN A 104 2.70 -5.88 16.71
C GLN A 104 3.08 -5.13 15.43
N VAL A 105 2.29 -5.31 14.38
CA VAL A 105 2.46 -4.62 13.08
C VAL A 105 1.15 -3.91 12.72
N ILE A 106 1.21 -2.63 12.38
CA ILE A 106 0.04 -1.82 11.99
C ILE A 106 0.34 -1.07 10.70
N PRO A 107 -0.41 -1.36 9.61
CA PRO A 107 -1.43 -2.41 9.47
C PRO A 107 -0.81 -3.80 9.63
N THR A 108 -1.63 -4.84 9.83
CA THR A 108 -1.09 -6.20 10.03
C THR A 108 -0.12 -6.60 8.93
N ALA A 109 0.84 -7.46 9.23
CA ALA A 109 1.79 -7.94 8.23
C ALA A 109 1.09 -8.58 7.01
N ARG A 110 -0.03 -9.29 7.25
CA ARG A 110 -0.89 -9.81 6.17
C ARG A 110 -1.49 -8.69 5.33
N ALA A 111 -2.01 -7.65 5.96
CA ALA A 111 -2.59 -6.50 5.25
C ALA A 111 -1.53 -5.78 4.41
N ALA A 112 -0.36 -5.49 5.00
CA ALA A 112 0.76 -4.89 4.30
C ALA A 112 1.18 -5.73 3.07
N ARG A 113 1.30 -7.05 3.23
CA ARG A 113 1.64 -7.96 2.14
C ARG A 113 0.61 -7.93 1.00
N LEU A 114 -0.69 -7.98 1.32
CA LEU A 114 -1.75 -7.99 0.31
C LEU A 114 -1.90 -6.65 -0.40
N THR A 115 -1.81 -5.54 0.31
CA THR A 115 -1.92 -4.20 -0.29
C THR A 115 -0.72 -3.83 -1.15
N MET A 116 0.45 -4.41 -0.88
CA MET A 116 1.65 -4.28 -1.69
C MET A 116 1.65 -5.22 -2.92
N ASP A 117 0.79 -6.22 -2.94
CA ASP A 117 0.60 -7.17 -4.04
C ASP A 117 -0.66 -6.81 -4.83
N ARG A 118 -0.46 -6.18 -6.00
CA ARG A 118 -1.57 -5.78 -6.88
C ARG A 118 -2.46 -6.96 -7.30
N GLU A 119 -1.88 -8.12 -7.51
CA GLU A 119 -2.65 -9.33 -7.82
C GLU A 119 -3.40 -9.83 -6.59
N GLY A 120 -2.72 -9.91 -5.45
CA GLY A 120 -3.31 -10.38 -4.21
C GLY A 120 -4.52 -9.57 -3.78
N ILE A 121 -4.42 -8.24 -3.78
CA ILE A 121 -5.53 -7.37 -3.38
C ILE A 121 -6.68 -7.41 -4.41
N ARG A 122 -6.37 -7.49 -5.72
CA ARG A 122 -7.40 -7.60 -6.76
C ARG A 122 -8.20 -8.90 -6.63
N ARG A 123 -7.53 -10.04 -6.45
CA ARG A 123 -8.18 -11.34 -6.25
C ARG A 123 -8.96 -11.38 -4.95
N LEU A 124 -8.45 -10.80 -3.88
CA LEU A 124 -9.20 -10.66 -2.63
C LEU A 124 -10.52 -9.92 -2.87
N ALA A 125 -10.47 -8.74 -3.48
CA ALA A 125 -11.66 -7.92 -3.72
C ALA A 125 -12.66 -8.62 -4.65
N ALA A 126 -12.20 -9.09 -5.82
CA ALA A 126 -13.08 -9.60 -6.87
C ALA A 126 -13.52 -11.04 -6.63
N GLU A 127 -12.58 -11.94 -6.29
CA GLU A 127 -12.82 -13.39 -6.28
C GLU A 127 -13.23 -13.88 -4.88
N THR A 128 -12.62 -13.36 -3.82
CA THR A 128 -12.91 -13.81 -2.45
C THR A 128 -14.10 -13.06 -1.86
N LEU A 129 -14.14 -11.74 -2.03
CA LEU A 129 -15.16 -10.88 -1.42
C LEU A 129 -16.33 -10.57 -2.37
N GLY A 130 -16.21 -10.90 -3.66
CA GLY A 130 -17.27 -10.67 -4.65
C GLY A 130 -17.60 -9.19 -4.88
N LEU A 131 -16.64 -8.30 -4.61
CA LEU A 131 -16.84 -6.87 -4.78
C LEU A 131 -16.77 -6.46 -6.26
N PRO A 132 -17.48 -5.42 -6.67
CA PRO A 132 -17.44 -4.95 -8.05
C PRO A 132 -16.04 -4.43 -8.40
N THR A 133 -15.48 -4.95 -9.48
CA THR A 133 -14.23 -4.49 -10.08
C THR A 133 -14.39 -4.41 -11.59
N SER A 134 -13.49 -3.70 -12.29
CA SER A 134 -13.41 -3.82 -13.75
C SER A 134 -13.10 -5.27 -14.14
N PRO A 135 -13.56 -5.76 -15.32
CA PRO A 135 -13.10 -7.03 -15.86
C PRO A 135 -11.57 -7.03 -15.96
N TYR A 136 -10.92 -8.13 -15.61
CA TYR A 136 -9.45 -8.19 -15.64
C TYR A 136 -8.92 -9.58 -15.97
N ARG A 137 -7.67 -9.62 -16.42
CA ARG A 137 -6.86 -10.84 -16.57
C ARG A 137 -5.43 -10.56 -16.18
N PHE A 138 -4.81 -11.48 -15.46
CA PHE A 138 -3.36 -11.49 -15.25
C PHE A 138 -2.73 -12.27 -16.40
N VAL A 139 -1.62 -11.76 -16.91
CA VAL A 139 -0.93 -12.31 -18.06
C VAL A 139 0.57 -12.38 -17.78
N ASP A 140 1.19 -13.48 -18.21
CA ASP A 140 2.60 -13.75 -17.94
C ASP A 140 3.48 -13.45 -19.16
N ASP A 141 2.88 -13.47 -20.35
CA ASP A 141 3.56 -13.31 -21.62
C ASP A 141 2.65 -12.63 -22.66
N GLU A 142 3.20 -12.37 -23.83
CA GLU A 142 2.52 -11.71 -24.94
C GLU A 142 1.36 -12.55 -25.49
N ALA A 143 1.52 -13.87 -25.56
CA ALA A 143 0.45 -14.77 -26.01
C ALA A 143 -0.75 -14.72 -25.04
N GLY A 144 -0.48 -14.75 -23.74
CA GLY A 144 -1.49 -14.56 -22.70
C GLY A 144 -2.16 -13.19 -22.78
N TYR A 145 -1.39 -12.15 -23.09
CA TYR A 145 -1.93 -10.81 -23.30
C TYR A 145 -2.92 -10.75 -24.45
N HIS A 146 -2.55 -11.25 -25.63
CA HIS A 146 -3.46 -11.32 -26.78
C HIS A 146 -4.70 -12.16 -26.49
N ALA A 147 -4.54 -13.28 -25.78
CA ALA A 147 -5.66 -14.13 -25.38
C ALA A 147 -6.60 -13.46 -24.34
N ALA A 148 -6.11 -12.50 -23.56
CA ALA A 148 -6.92 -11.78 -22.58
C ALA A 148 -7.83 -10.72 -23.20
N LEU A 149 -7.44 -10.10 -24.31
CA LEU A 149 -8.15 -8.98 -24.91
C LEU A 149 -9.62 -9.27 -25.26
N PRO A 150 -9.99 -10.42 -25.86
CA PRO A 150 -11.40 -10.73 -26.13
C PRO A 150 -12.26 -10.85 -24.86
N ALA A 151 -11.66 -11.27 -23.76
CA ALA A 151 -12.37 -11.43 -22.48
C ALA A 151 -12.51 -10.13 -21.69
N VAL A 152 -11.55 -9.21 -21.82
CA VAL A 152 -11.56 -7.91 -21.14
C VAL A 152 -12.26 -6.85 -21.98
N GLY A 153 -12.13 -6.94 -23.30
CA GLY A 153 -12.65 -5.95 -24.25
C GLY A 153 -11.69 -4.78 -24.52
N ILE A 154 -11.99 -4.02 -25.57
CA ILE A 154 -11.33 -2.76 -25.92
C ILE A 154 -12.41 -1.66 -25.86
N PRO A 155 -12.13 -0.51 -25.20
CA PRO A 155 -10.85 -0.10 -24.61
C PRO A 155 -10.51 -0.84 -23.31
N CYS A 156 -9.20 -1.02 -23.09
CA CYS A 156 -8.66 -1.59 -21.86
C CYS A 156 -7.35 -0.92 -21.44
N VAL A 157 -6.88 -1.23 -20.24
CA VAL A 157 -5.63 -0.71 -19.70
C VAL A 157 -4.72 -1.87 -19.35
N ILE A 158 -3.47 -1.83 -19.79
CA ILE A 158 -2.42 -2.76 -19.37
C ILE A 158 -1.49 -2.08 -18.35
N LYS A 159 -1.18 -2.79 -17.27
CA LYS A 159 -0.30 -2.31 -16.19
C LYS A 159 0.67 -3.41 -15.77
N PRO A 160 1.98 -3.13 -15.67
CA PRO A 160 2.90 -4.05 -15.01
C PRO A 160 2.50 -4.26 -13.54
N LEU A 161 2.64 -5.48 -13.01
CA LEU A 161 2.35 -5.76 -11.60
C LEU A 161 3.32 -5.06 -10.66
N MET A 162 4.59 -5.02 -11.04
CA MET A 162 5.68 -4.41 -10.26
C MET A 162 5.99 -2.98 -10.71
N SER A 163 4.97 -2.13 -10.77
CA SER A 163 5.13 -0.72 -11.10
C SER A 163 4.33 0.18 -10.18
N SER A 164 4.84 1.38 -9.94
CA SER A 164 4.17 2.44 -9.19
C SER A 164 4.06 3.70 -10.06
N SER A 165 3.14 4.61 -9.70
CA SER A 165 2.99 5.91 -10.36
C SER A 165 2.75 5.82 -11.87
N GLY A 166 1.97 4.84 -12.34
CA GLY A 166 1.59 4.70 -13.75
C GLY A 166 2.70 4.31 -14.72
N LYS A 167 3.91 4.03 -14.22
CA LYS A 167 5.05 3.65 -15.08
C LYS A 167 4.77 2.34 -15.83
N GLY A 168 4.93 2.37 -17.16
CA GLY A 168 4.62 1.23 -18.03
C GLY A 168 3.12 1.01 -18.29
N GLN A 169 2.23 1.80 -17.70
CA GLN A 169 0.81 1.75 -17.97
C GLN A 169 0.48 2.29 -19.36
N SER A 170 -0.46 1.64 -20.05
CA SER A 170 -0.98 2.10 -21.34
C SER A 170 -2.46 1.80 -21.48
N THR A 171 -3.17 2.68 -22.16
CA THR A 171 -4.55 2.45 -22.57
C THR A 171 -4.56 1.95 -24.02
N VAL A 172 -5.21 0.81 -24.26
CA VAL A 172 -5.46 0.23 -25.57
C VAL A 172 -6.85 0.69 -25.99
N ARG A 173 -6.93 1.57 -26.97
CA ARG A 173 -8.21 2.13 -27.48
C ARG A 173 -8.67 1.45 -28.77
N SER A 174 -7.72 0.86 -29.49
CA SER A 174 -7.94 0.20 -30.76
C SER A 174 -6.96 -0.97 -30.95
N GLU A 175 -7.19 -1.81 -31.93
CA GLU A 175 -6.27 -2.90 -32.28
C GLU A 175 -4.85 -2.40 -32.62
N ALA A 176 -4.74 -1.19 -33.17
CA ALA A 176 -3.45 -0.59 -33.52
C ALA A 176 -2.56 -0.28 -32.29
N ASP A 177 -3.14 -0.20 -31.09
CA ASP A 177 -2.41 0.13 -29.86
C ASP A 177 -1.84 -1.10 -29.18
N ILE A 178 -2.29 -2.31 -29.55
CA ILE A 178 -2.06 -3.55 -28.78
C ILE A 178 -0.56 -3.81 -28.56
N ASP A 179 0.20 -3.90 -29.66
CA ASP A 179 1.62 -4.28 -29.58
C ASP A 179 2.47 -3.21 -28.89
N ALA A 180 2.16 -1.93 -29.17
CA ALA A 180 2.85 -0.81 -28.53
C ALA A 180 2.60 -0.76 -27.02
N ALA A 181 1.38 -1.06 -26.57
CA ALA A 181 1.01 -1.11 -25.17
C ALA A 181 1.72 -2.24 -24.42
N TRP A 182 1.81 -3.44 -25.03
CA TRP A 182 2.59 -4.54 -24.47
C TRP A 182 4.05 -4.18 -24.33
N HIS A 183 4.67 -3.68 -25.40
CA HIS A 183 6.07 -3.27 -25.38
C HIS A 183 6.36 -2.23 -24.28
N LYS A 184 5.51 -1.23 -24.14
CA LYS A 184 5.65 -0.22 -23.09
C LYS A 184 5.50 -0.81 -21.68
N ALA A 185 4.60 -1.77 -21.49
CA ALA A 185 4.43 -2.45 -20.21
C ALA A 185 5.67 -3.26 -19.82
N GLN A 186 6.36 -3.88 -20.80
CA GLN A 186 7.57 -4.66 -20.57
C GLN A 186 8.82 -3.80 -20.32
N THR A 187 8.87 -2.58 -20.87
CA THR A 187 10.03 -1.68 -20.76
C THR A 187 9.91 -0.64 -19.66
N GLY A 188 8.69 -0.34 -19.22
CA GLY A 188 8.40 0.74 -18.25
C GLY A 188 8.40 0.32 -16.77
N GLY A 189 8.44 -0.96 -16.46
CA GLY A 189 8.41 -1.48 -15.09
C GLY A 189 9.80 -1.49 -14.42
N ARG A 190 9.83 -1.42 -13.08
CA ARG A 190 11.10 -1.47 -12.30
C ARG A 190 11.81 -2.82 -12.36
N ALA A 191 11.11 -3.90 -12.67
CA ALA A 191 11.60 -5.28 -12.59
C ALA A 191 11.86 -5.93 -13.96
N GLY A 192 11.87 -5.17 -15.06
CA GLY A 192 12.01 -5.74 -16.39
C GLY A 192 10.78 -6.55 -16.83
N MET A 193 10.94 -7.40 -17.84
CA MET A 193 9.90 -8.25 -18.41
C MET A 193 9.18 -9.05 -17.33
N GLY A 194 7.86 -8.89 -17.22
CA GLY A 194 7.12 -9.54 -16.17
C GLY A 194 5.63 -9.54 -16.39
N ARG A 195 4.96 -10.12 -15.42
CA ARG A 195 3.52 -10.22 -15.34
C ARG A 195 2.84 -8.86 -15.40
N CYS A 196 1.74 -8.81 -16.11
CA CYS A 196 0.89 -7.63 -16.24
C CYS A 196 -0.55 -7.97 -15.83
N ILE A 197 -1.31 -6.93 -15.53
CA ILE A 197 -2.77 -6.98 -15.46
C ILE A 197 -3.34 -6.23 -16.66
N VAL A 198 -4.33 -6.83 -17.32
CA VAL A 198 -5.16 -6.20 -18.36
C VAL A 198 -6.52 -5.96 -17.76
N GLU A 199 -6.97 -4.72 -17.71
CA GLU A 199 -8.22 -4.31 -17.08
C GLU A 199 -9.12 -3.61 -18.09
N GLY A 200 -10.43 -3.88 -18.04
CA GLY A 200 -11.42 -3.12 -18.80
C GLY A 200 -11.36 -1.64 -18.43
N PHE A 201 -11.42 -0.79 -19.43
CA PHE A 201 -11.50 0.65 -19.23
C PHE A 201 -12.83 1.03 -18.59
N ILE A 202 -12.78 1.84 -17.54
CA ILE A 202 -13.96 2.38 -16.87
C ILE A 202 -14.07 3.85 -17.23
N ASP A 203 -15.16 4.21 -17.87
CA ASP A 203 -15.53 5.61 -18.11
C ASP A 203 -16.30 6.11 -16.87
N PHE A 204 -15.60 6.75 -15.97
CA PHE A 204 -16.14 7.22 -14.71
C PHE A 204 -16.33 8.75 -14.70
N ASP A 205 -17.33 9.23 -13.99
CA ASP A 205 -17.56 10.66 -13.80
C ASP A 205 -16.50 11.31 -12.92
N TYR A 206 -16.01 10.59 -11.90
CA TYR A 206 -14.94 11.02 -11.01
C TYR A 206 -14.30 9.81 -10.31
N GLU A 207 -13.08 10.00 -9.83
CA GLU A 207 -12.32 9.02 -9.05
C GLU A 207 -12.14 9.54 -7.63
N ILE A 208 -12.20 8.64 -6.65
CA ILE A 208 -11.96 8.98 -5.25
C ILE A 208 -10.93 8.07 -4.60
N THR A 209 -10.28 8.60 -3.57
CA THR A 209 -9.67 7.82 -2.50
C THR A 209 -10.52 7.95 -1.25
N LEU A 210 -10.89 6.82 -0.65
CA LEU A 210 -11.61 6.77 0.62
C LEU A 210 -10.67 6.30 1.73
N LEU A 211 -10.06 7.25 2.45
CA LEU A 211 -9.24 6.93 3.61
C LEU A 211 -10.09 6.29 4.70
N THR A 212 -9.75 5.07 5.06
CA THR A 212 -10.49 4.21 5.97
C THR A 212 -9.62 3.86 7.16
N VAL A 213 -10.08 4.18 8.35
CA VAL A 213 -9.34 3.95 9.60
C VAL A 213 -10.00 2.84 10.39
N ARG A 214 -9.27 1.75 10.62
CA ARG A 214 -9.66 0.71 11.57
C ARG A 214 -9.02 0.96 12.92
N HIS A 215 -9.83 1.04 13.94
CA HIS A 215 -9.40 1.35 15.31
C HIS A 215 -10.17 0.49 16.32
N ARG A 216 -9.85 0.68 17.60
CA ARG A 216 -10.40 -0.14 18.68
C ARG A 216 -11.94 -0.16 18.72
N ASP A 217 -12.57 0.97 18.41
CA ASP A 217 -14.04 1.12 18.52
C ASP A 217 -14.77 0.90 17.19
N GLY A 218 -14.06 0.46 16.14
CA GLY A 218 -14.67 0.14 14.85
C GLY A 218 -13.91 0.69 13.64
N THR A 219 -14.66 1.12 12.63
CA THR A 219 -14.12 1.67 11.39
C THR A 219 -14.68 3.06 11.14
N SER A 220 -13.81 4.02 10.92
CA SER A 220 -14.15 5.40 10.55
C SER A 220 -13.70 5.70 9.12
N PHE A 221 -14.42 6.58 8.45
CA PHE A 221 -14.12 7.02 7.09
C PHE A 221 -13.85 8.52 7.10
N CYS A 222 -12.79 8.94 6.41
CA CYS A 222 -12.59 10.35 6.10
C CYS A 222 -13.56 10.80 5.00
N ALA A 223 -13.69 12.10 4.83
CA ALA A 223 -14.40 12.63 3.67
C ALA A 223 -13.72 12.13 2.38
N PRO A 224 -14.48 11.83 1.31
CA PRO A 224 -13.91 11.30 0.08
C PRO A 224 -12.99 12.34 -0.58
N VAL A 225 -11.80 11.92 -0.96
CA VAL A 225 -10.85 12.74 -1.68
C VAL A 225 -11.01 12.48 -3.17
N GLY A 226 -11.47 13.51 -3.90
CA GLY A 226 -11.49 13.47 -5.36
C GLY A 226 -10.12 13.80 -5.91
N HIS A 227 -9.79 13.24 -7.07
CA HIS A 227 -8.53 13.56 -7.74
C HIS A 227 -8.63 13.50 -9.25
N LEU A 228 -7.75 14.27 -9.88
CA LEU A 228 -7.54 14.28 -11.32
C LEU A 228 -6.18 13.67 -11.62
N GLN A 229 -6.19 12.65 -12.48
CA GLN A 229 -4.98 12.08 -13.07
C GLN A 229 -4.94 12.40 -14.55
N ILE A 230 -3.76 12.77 -15.05
CA ILE A 230 -3.52 12.99 -16.48
C ILE A 230 -2.30 12.12 -16.85
N ASP A 231 -2.48 11.26 -17.85
CA ASP A 231 -1.45 10.33 -18.33
C ASP A 231 -0.84 9.45 -17.23
N GLY A 232 -1.64 9.12 -16.21
CA GLY A 232 -1.22 8.33 -15.05
C GLY A 232 -0.53 9.14 -13.95
N ASP A 233 -0.34 10.45 -14.15
CA ASP A 233 0.21 11.36 -13.16
C ASP A 233 -0.91 12.01 -12.33
N TYR A 234 -0.76 11.98 -11.02
CA TYR A 234 -1.61 12.69 -10.08
C TYR A 234 -1.37 14.21 -10.20
N ARG A 235 -2.41 14.96 -10.53
CA ARG A 235 -2.30 16.41 -10.81
C ARG A 235 -2.96 17.27 -9.77
N GLU A 236 -4.19 16.93 -9.39
CA GLU A 236 -5.00 17.70 -8.46
C GLU A 236 -5.76 16.79 -7.51
N SER A 237 -6.02 17.28 -6.30
CA SER A 237 -6.95 16.66 -5.37
C SER A 237 -7.75 17.71 -4.62
N TRP A 238 -8.93 17.30 -4.20
CA TRP A 238 -9.83 18.13 -3.39
C TRP A 238 -10.60 17.27 -2.40
N MET A 239 -11.01 17.85 -1.30
CA MET A 239 -11.80 17.18 -0.26
C MET A 239 -12.82 18.19 0.33
N PRO A 240 -14.10 17.82 0.41
CA PRO A 240 -14.69 16.55 -0.01
C PRO A 240 -14.99 16.51 -1.51
N GLN A 241 -14.96 15.30 -2.11
CA GLN A 241 -15.60 15.06 -3.39
C GLN A 241 -17.11 14.99 -3.20
N PRO A 242 -17.91 15.82 -3.89
CA PRO A 242 -19.36 15.67 -3.89
C PRO A 242 -19.79 14.31 -4.44
N MET A 243 -20.65 13.61 -3.70
CA MET A 243 -21.15 12.29 -4.07
C MET A 243 -22.64 12.21 -3.74
N SER A 244 -23.39 11.36 -4.47
CA SER A 244 -24.75 10.99 -4.05
C SER A 244 -24.69 10.15 -2.76
N GLU A 245 -25.74 10.19 -1.96
CA GLU A 245 -25.84 9.38 -0.74
C GLU A 245 -25.68 7.88 -1.04
N THR A 246 -26.22 7.42 -2.16
CA THR A 246 -26.10 6.03 -2.59
C THR A 246 -24.66 5.66 -2.94
N ALA A 247 -23.93 6.52 -3.68
CA ALA A 247 -22.54 6.29 -4.02
C ALA A 247 -21.66 6.32 -2.77
N TRP A 248 -21.93 7.25 -1.84
CA TRP A 248 -21.21 7.36 -0.58
C TRP A 248 -21.40 6.10 0.29
N ALA A 249 -22.64 5.63 0.46
CA ALA A 249 -22.91 4.41 1.22
C ALA A 249 -22.22 3.19 0.61
N LYS A 250 -22.26 3.03 -0.71
CA LYS A 250 -21.56 1.96 -1.43
C LYS A 250 -20.05 2.01 -1.24
N ALA A 251 -19.44 3.18 -1.33
CA ALA A 251 -18.01 3.35 -1.13
C ALA A 251 -17.57 2.91 0.27
N GLN A 252 -18.34 3.30 1.30
CA GLN A 252 -18.11 2.87 2.68
C GLN A 252 -18.25 1.36 2.86
N ASP A 253 -19.28 0.74 2.28
CA ASP A 253 -19.50 -0.71 2.39
C ASP A 253 -18.39 -1.50 1.72
N ILE A 254 -17.91 -1.08 0.55
CA ILE A 254 -16.76 -1.69 -0.13
C ILE A 254 -15.50 -1.56 0.74
N ALA A 255 -15.19 -0.37 1.20
CA ALA A 255 -14.01 -0.11 2.03
C ALA A 255 -14.05 -0.91 3.34
N ARG A 256 -15.21 -0.96 4.02
CA ARG A 256 -15.40 -1.75 5.23
C ARG A 256 -15.19 -3.24 4.96
N THR A 257 -15.79 -3.78 3.90
CA THR A 257 -15.67 -5.19 3.54
C THR A 257 -14.23 -5.60 3.31
N ILE A 258 -13.46 -4.80 2.57
CA ILE A 258 -12.04 -5.07 2.32
C ILE A 258 -11.24 -4.98 3.62
N THR A 259 -11.38 -3.89 4.35
CA THR A 259 -10.55 -3.64 5.55
C THR A 259 -10.90 -4.57 6.70
N ASP A 260 -12.15 -5.01 6.83
CA ASP A 260 -12.55 -6.05 7.79
C ASP A 260 -11.85 -7.39 7.48
N ASN A 261 -11.76 -7.76 6.21
CA ASN A 261 -11.04 -8.96 5.81
C ASN A 261 -9.52 -8.83 6.02
N LEU A 262 -8.93 -7.67 5.75
CA LEU A 262 -7.52 -7.43 6.02
C LEU A 262 -7.20 -7.54 7.51
N GLY A 263 -8.14 -7.17 8.37
CA GLY A 263 -8.06 -7.32 9.83
C GLY A 263 -7.11 -6.31 10.49
N GLY A 264 -7.03 -6.40 11.82
CA GLY A 264 -6.19 -5.54 12.63
C GLY A 264 -6.61 -4.06 12.61
N PHE A 265 -5.66 -3.21 12.97
CA PHE A 265 -5.81 -1.75 12.96
C PHE A 265 -5.01 -1.14 11.81
N GLY A 266 -5.32 0.08 11.45
CA GLY A 266 -4.54 0.82 10.46
C GLY A 266 -5.34 1.86 9.69
N LEU A 267 -4.61 2.62 8.89
CA LEU A 267 -5.13 3.54 7.89
C LEU A 267 -4.94 2.89 6.51
N PHE A 268 -6.03 2.82 5.77
CA PHE A 268 -6.08 2.25 4.42
C PHE A 268 -6.61 3.30 3.44
N GLY A 269 -6.02 3.35 2.24
CA GLY A 269 -6.42 4.24 1.17
C GLY A 269 -6.62 3.53 -0.16
#